data_ae96a30ffe2b578c5a7fbd1bd91a7bb3
#
_entry.id   ae96a30ffe2b578c5a7fbd1bd91a7bb3
#
_cell.length_a   1.000
_cell.length_b   1.000
_cell.length_c   1.000
_cell.angle_alpha   90.00
_cell.angle_beta   90.00
_cell.angle_gamma   90.00
#
_symmetry.space_group_name_H-M   'P 1'
#
loop_
_entity.id
_entity.type
_entity.pdbx_description
1 polymer ?
#
loop_
_entity_poly.entity_id
_entity_poly.type
_entity_poly.pdbx_seq_one_letter_code
_entity_poly.pdbx_strand_id
1 'polypeptide(L)'
;AKNVDLDGIMKFDINFDGKTLPVSVDYKGFYNIYNILAAFSAFASLNLAFGNIGKTLAEYKPQIGRMESFNIGGKKVILNLSKNPAGFNQAIATLNADPEEKDVFAVINDNAQDGRDISWIWDVDFELMAKSNIKSLTAGGIRRDDVAVRFKYADLKDFDVLENNIK
;
A
#
# COMPACT_ATOMS: atom_id res chain seq x y z
N ALA A 1 14.13 -2.88 -13.36
CA ALA A 1 12.96 -3.47 -14.02
C ALA A 1 12.67 -2.78 -15.34
N LYS A 2 12.10 -3.51 -16.28
CA LYS A 2 11.57 -3.01 -17.56
C LYS A 2 10.20 -3.63 -17.83
N ASN A 3 9.47 -3.10 -18.82
CA ASN A 3 8.19 -3.64 -19.27
C ASN A 3 7.19 -3.83 -18.11
N VAL A 4 7.06 -2.81 -17.26
CA VAL A 4 6.22 -2.86 -16.07
C VAL A 4 4.75 -2.74 -16.48
N ASP A 5 3.96 -3.76 -16.12
CA ASP A 5 2.52 -3.81 -16.26
C ASP A 5 1.92 -4.02 -14.86
N LEU A 6 1.03 -3.12 -14.45
CA LEU A 6 0.35 -3.14 -13.14
C LEU A 6 -1.15 -3.43 -13.26
N ASP A 7 -1.63 -3.69 -14.49
CA ASP A 7 -3.02 -3.99 -14.73
C ASP A 7 -3.32 -5.46 -14.37
N GLY A 8 -4.09 -5.66 -13.32
CA GLY A 8 -4.40 -6.99 -12.77
C GLY A 8 -3.21 -7.61 -12.02
N ILE A 9 -2.59 -8.63 -12.62
CA ILE A 9 -1.38 -9.29 -12.09
C ILE A 9 -0.16 -8.44 -12.44
N MET A 10 0.63 -8.08 -11.43
CA MET A 10 1.84 -7.29 -11.66
C MET A 10 2.88 -8.11 -12.45
N LYS A 11 3.30 -7.58 -13.59
CA LYS A 11 4.30 -8.21 -14.47
C LYS A 11 5.42 -7.21 -14.76
N PHE A 12 6.65 -7.69 -14.79
CA PHE A 12 7.81 -6.91 -15.21
C PHE A 12 9.00 -7.82 -15.51
N ASP A 13 10.00 -7.27 -16.15
CA ASP A 13 11.24 -7.97 -16.46
C ASP A 13 12.38 -7.48 -15.57
N ILE A 14 13.16 -8.40 -15.03
CA ILE A 14 14.46 -8.12 -14.42
C ILE A 14 15.56 -8.40 -15.44
N ASN A 15 16.32 -7.36 -15.81
CA ASN A 15 17.49 -7.52 -16.67
C ASN A 15 18.75 -7.56 -15.81
N PHE A 16 19.48 -8.65 -15.90
CA PHE A 16 20.69 -8.87 -15.13
C PHE A 16 21.68 -9.74 -15.93
N ASP A 17 22.92 -9.30 -16.04
CA ASP A 17 24.00 -10.02 -16.70
C ASP A 17 23.63 -10.53 -18.12
N GLY A 18 23.04 -9.64 -18.91
CA GLY A 18 22.59 -9.92 -20.28
C GLY A 18 21.38 -10.86 -20.40
N LYS A 19 20.80 -11.30 -19.30
CA LYS A 19 19.62 -12.16 -19.25
C LYS A 19 18.38 -11.36 -18.82
N THR A 20 17.25 -11.73 -19.38
CA THR A 20 15.93 -11.20 -19.00
C THR A 20 15.16 -12.27 -18.26
N LEU A 21 14.72 -11.95 -17.06
CA LEU A 21 13.92 -12.80 -16.18
C LEU A 21 12.52 -12.21 -16.04
N PRO A 22 11.50 -12.81 -16.64
CA PRO A 22 10.13 -12.35 -16.47
C PRO A 22 9.63 -12.67 -15.04
N VAL A 23 8.98 -11.69 -14.43
CA VAL A 23 8.34 -11.79 -13.11
C VAL A 23 6.85 -11.58 -13.27
N SER A 24 6.05 -12.43 -12.63
CA SER A 24 4.60 -12.31 -12.56
C SER A 24 4.17 -12.64 -11.15
N VAL A 25 3.49 -11.68 -10.46
CA VAL A 25 3.11 -11.83 -9.06
C VAL A 25 1.70 -11.29 -8.83
N ASP A 26 0.90 -12.03 -8.06
CA ASP A 26 -0.49 -11.69 -7.74
C ASP A 26 -0.58 -10.88 -6.44
N TYR A 27 0.23 -9.84 -6.32
CA TYR A 27 0.10 -8.86 -5.24
C TYR A 27 0.43 -7.47 -5.74
N LYS A 28 -0.36 -6.50 -5.29
CA LYS A 28 -0.35 -5.13 -5.81
C LYS A 28 0.67 -4.24 -5.08
N GLY A 29 0.91 -3.09 -5.66
CA GLY A 29 1.74 -2.04 -5.11
C GLY A 29 3.09 -1.92 -5.82
N PHE A 30 3.28 -0.80 -6.50
CA PHE A 30 4.49 -0.51 -7.28
C PHE A 30 5.79 -0.68 -6.46
N TYR A 31 5.74 -0.39 -5.16
CA TYR A 31 6.88 -0.56 -4.24
C TYR A 31 7.37 -2.02 -4.15
N ASN A 32 6.50 -3.00 -4.44
CA ASN A 32 6.90 -4.41 -4.43
C ASN A 32 7.89 -4.75 -5.55
N ILE A 33 7.92 -3.99 -6.64
CA ILE A 33 8.96 -4.11 -7.65
C ILE A 33 10.33 -3.86 -7.01
N TYR A 34 10.46 -2.80 -6.21
CA TYR A 34 11.72 -2.48 -5.51
C TYR A 34 12.08 -3.55 -4.47
N ASN A 35 11.10 -4.08 -3.74
CA ASN A 35 11.32 -5.16 -2.78
C ASN A 35 11.84 -6.42 -3.48
N ILE A 36 11.25 -6.78 -4.63
CA ILE A 36 11.67 -7.92 -5.44
C ILE A 36 13.06 -7.67 -6.02
N LEU A 37 13.35 -6.48 -6.52
CA LEU A 37 14.67 -6.12 -7.03
C LEU A 37 15.73 -6.17 -5.93
N ALA A 38 15.42 -5.71 -4.73
CA ALA A 38 16.33 -5.78 -3.57
C ALA A 38 16.64 -7.23 -3.18
N ALA A 39 15.61 -8.06 -3.07
CA ALA A 39 15.77 -9.49 -2.81
C ALA A 39 16.60 -10.17 -3.92
N PHE A 40 16.28 -9.89 -5.18
CA PHE A 40 17.03 -10.38 -6.33
C PHE A 40 18.51 -9.97 -6.29
N SER A 41 18.78 -8.70 -5.96
CA SER A 41 20.16 -8.19 -5.85
C SER A 41 20.94 -8.89 -4.75
N ALA A 42 20.30 -9.15 -3.61
CA ALA A 42 20.92 -9.94 -2.52
C ALA A 42 21.27 -11.36 -2.97
N PHE A 43 20.34 -12.05 -3.66
CA PHE A 43 20.60 -13.38 -4.22
C PHE A 43 21.75 -13.36 -5.24
N ALA A 44 21.77 -12.35 -6.12
CA ALA A 44 22.85 -12.18 -7.10
C ALA A 44 24.22 -12.00 -6.42
N SER A 45 24.27 -11.16 -5.38
CA SER A 45 25.51 -10.89 -4.63
C SER A 45 26.07 -12.14 -3.93
N LEU A 46 25.18 -13.05 -3.51
CA LEU A 46 25.54 -14.31 -2.86
C LEU A 46 25.81 -15.45 -3.86
N ASN A 47 25.78 -15.18 -5.16
CA ASN A 47 25.92 -16.17 -6.24
C ASN A 47 24.94 -17.35 -6.11
N LEU A 48 23.73 -17.10 -5.61
CA LEU A 48 22.70 -18.11 -5.48
C LEU A 48 22.00 -18.35 -6.82
N ALA A 49 21.59 -19.60 -7.07
CA ALA A 49 20.95 -19.97 -8.32
C ALA A 49 19.55 -19.35 -8.47
N PHE A 50 19.27 -18.70 -9.59
CA PHE A 50 17.98 -18.05 -9.89
C PHE A 50 16.90 -19.00 -10.44
N GLY A 51 17.19 -20.29 -10.61
CA GLY A 51 16.36 -21.22 -11.36
C GLY A 51 14.90 -21.34 -10.90
N ASN A 52 14.60 -21.01 -9.66
CA ASN A 52 13.26 -21.10 -9.08
C ASN A 52 12.70 -19.76 -8.58
N ILE A 53 13.38 -18.62 -8.83
CA ILE A 53 12.95 -17.34 -8.25
C ILE A 53 11.53 -16.95 -8.70
N GLY A 54 11.20 -17.18 -9.97
CA GLY A 54 9.87 -16.89 -10.50
C GLY A 54 8.78 -17.70 -9.78
N LYS A 55 9.03 -18.99 -9.53
CA LYS A 55 8.11 -19.85 -8.79
C LYS A 55 7.97 -19.37 -7.33
N THR A 56 9.09 -19.11 -6.66
CA THR A 56 9.09 -18.62 -5.27
C THR A 56 8.33 -17.31 -5.14
N LEU A 57 8.51 -16.37 -6.08
CA LEU A 57 7.79 -15.11 -6.09
C LEU A 57 6.29 -15.27 -6.36
N ALA A 58 5.90 -16.20 -7.23
CA ALA A 58 4.50 -16.49 -7.52
C ALA A 58 3.79 -17.17 -6.33
N GLU A 59 4.51 -17.96 -5.54
CA GLU A 59 3.99 -18.63 -4.34
C GLU A 59 4.04 -17.73 -3.09
N TYR A 60 4.80 -16.63 -3.12
CA TYR A 60 4.91 -15.70 -2.00
C TYR A 60 3.57 -15.00 -1.76
N LYS A 61 3.13 -15.03 -0.52
CA LYS A 61 1.97 -14.25 -0.06
C LYS A 61 2.49 -13.11 0.82
N PRO A 62 2.14 -11.85 0.51
CA PRO A 62 2.47 -10.72 1.37
C PRO A 62 1.99 -10.97 2.81
N GLN A 63 2.75 -10.45 3.77
CA GLN A 63 2.35 -10.52 5.17
C GLN A 63 1.06 -9.72 5.41
N ILE A 64 0.36 -10.07 6.49
CA ILE A 64 -0.86 -9.40 6.97
C ILE A 64 -0.71 -7.88 6.90
N GLY A 65 -1.73 -7.21 6.34
CA GLY A 65 -1.76 -5.75 6.20
C GLY A 65 -0.94 -5.17 5.04
N ARG A 66 -0.49 -5.99 4.09
CA ARG A 66 0.21 -5.51 2.89
C ARG A 66 -0.66 -5.64 1.65
N MET A 67 -1.57 -4.69 1.44
CA MET A 67 -2.58 -4.73 0.36
C MET A 67 -3.40 -6.03 0.40
N GLU A 68 -3.67 -6.50 1.61
CA GLU A 68 -4.41 -7.74 1.85
C GLU A 68 -5.87 -7.57 1.43
N SER A 69 -6.39 -8.50 0.66
CA SER A 69 -7.74 -8.43 0.11
C SER A 69 -8.66 -9.43 0.80
N PHE A 70 -9.81 -8.95 1.25
CA PHE A 70 -10.86 -9.74 1.87
C PHE A 70 -12.16 -9.58 1.09
N ASN A 71 -13.04 -10.56 1.20
CA ASN A 71 -14.44 -10.44 0.78
C ASN A 71 -15.33 -10.47 2.03
N ILE A 72 -15.94 -9.35 2.36
CA ILE A 72 -16.78 -9.19 3.55
C ILE A 72 -18.18 -8.76 3.10
N GLY A 73 -19.17 -9.63 3.27
CA GLY A 73 -20.55 -9.31 2.90
C GLY A 73 -20.72 -9.00 1.41
N GLY A 74 -19.95 -9.65 0.54
CA GLY A 74 -19.97 -9.40 -0.91
C GLY A 74 -19.17 -8.15 -1.36
N LYS A 75 -18.58 -7.41 -0.44
CA LYS A 75 -17.72 -6.26 -0.74
C LYS A 75 -16.26 -6.65 -0.68
N LYS A 76 -15.48 -6.18 -1.65
CA LYS A 76 -14.03 -6.29 -1.63
C LYS A 76 -13.46 -5.25 -0.67
N VAL A 77 -12.72 -5.70 0.34
CA VAL A 77 -12.03 -4.86 1.30
C VAL A 77 -10.53 -5.05 1.14
N ILE A 78 -9.79 -3.96 1.03
CA ILE A 78 -8.33 -3.98 0.94
C ILE A 78 -7.77 -3.34 2.21
N LEU A 79 -6.97 -4.10 2.95
CA LEU A 79 -6.27 -3.63 4.13
C LEU A 79 -4.81 -3.31 3.80
N ASN A 80 -4.40 -2.08 4.08
CA ASN A 80 -3.00 -1.68 3.96
C ASN A 80 -2.51 -1.01 5.25
N LEU A 81 -1.52 -1.61 5.89
CA LEU A 81 -0.89 -1.10 7.09
C LEU A 81 0.32 -0.23 6.72
N SER A 82 0.31 1.01 7.18
CA SER A 82 1.41 1.96 7.02
C SER A 82 1.78 2.58 8.36
N LYS A 83 3.08 2.74 8.63
CA LYS A 83 3.61 3.24 9.90
C LYS A 83 4.57 4.43 9.72
N ASN A 84 4.60 5.00 8.54
CA ASN A 84 5.45 6.16 8.20
C ASN A 84 4.92 6.84 6.94
N PRO A 85 5.38 8.07 6.63
CA PRO A 85 4.92 8.83 5.47
C PRO A 85 5.15 8.10 4.15
N ALA A 86 6.31 7.48 3.96
CA ALA A 86 6.64 6.80 2.71
C ALA A 86 5.66 5.65 2.42
N GLY A 87 5.35 4.81 3.42
CA GLY A 87 4.38 3.74 3.27
C GLY A 87 2.96 4.26 3.01
N PHE A 88 2.57 5.35 3.67
CA PHE A 88 1.24 5.94 3.49
C PHE A 88 1.11 6.59 2.10
N ASN A 89 2.14 7.29 1.63
CA ASN A 89 2.17 7.89 0.29
C ASN A 89 2.11 6.81 -0.81
N GLN A 90 2.73 5.65 -0.60
CA GLN A 90 2.58 4.50 -1.50
C GLN A 90 1.15 3.93 -1.50
N ALA A 91 0.48 3.91 -0.34
CA ALA A 91 -0.93 3.52 -0.27
C ALA A 91 -1.82 4.51 -1.05
N ILE A 92 -1.58 5.82 -0.91
CA ILE A 92 -2.29 6.87 -1.67
C ILE A 92 -2.02 6.72 -3.18
N ALA A 93 -0.78 6.45 -3.57
CA ALA A 93 -0.44 6.23 -4.98
C ALA A 93 -1.19 5.01 -5.55
N THR A 94 -1.33 3.94 -4.77
CA THR A 94 -2.10 2.76 -5.17
C THR A 94 -3.59 3.06 -5.25
N LEU A 95 -4.11 3.84 -4.31
CA LEU A 95 -5.49 4.33 -4.29
C LEU A 95 -5.81 5.15 -5.56
N ASN A 96 -4.89 6.03 -5.96
CA ASN A 96 -5.03 6.88 -7.14
C ASN A 96 -4.95 6.09 -8.45
N ALA A 97 -4.20 5.00 -8.49
CA ALA A 97 -4.07 4.14 -9.66
C ALA A 97 -5.30 3.25 -9.90
N ASP A 98 -6.14 3.07 -8.89
CA ASP A 98 -7.36 2.28 -8.99
C ASP A 98 -8.52 3.19 -9.45
N PRO A 99 -9.11 2.96 -10.65
CA PRO A 99 -10.17 3.81 -11.19
C PRO A 99 -11.54 3.57 -10.53
N GLU A 100 -11.72 2.45 -9.84
CA GLU A 100 -12.99 2.09 -9.23
C GLU A 100 -13.39 3.07 -8.13
N GLU A 101 -14.71 3.28 -7.96
CA GLU A 101 -15.24 4.06 -6.84
C GLU A 101 -15.04 3.28 -5.52
N LYS A 102 -14.60 3.96 -4.47
CA LYS A 102 -14.25 3.29 -3.21
C LYS A 102 -14.59 4.10 -1.97
N ASP A 103 -14.93 3.38 -0.91
CA ASP A 103 -15.01 3.90 0.45
C ASP A 103 -13.62 3.78 1.10
N VAL A 104 -13.12 4.86 1.71
CA VAL A 104 -11.78 4.92 2.30
C VAL A 104 -11.86 5.18 3.79
N PHE A 105 -11.20 4.34 4.58
CA PHE A 105 -11.02 4.51 6.01
C PHE A 105 -9.55 4.74 6.31
N ALA A 106 -9.19 5.92 6.81
CA ALA A 106 -7.86 6.23 7.32
C ALA A 106 -7.87 6.13 8.85
N VAL A 107 -7.25 5.07 9.37
CA VAL A 107 -7.27 4.74 10.80
C VAL A 107 -5.89 4.91 11.38
N ILE A 108 -5.73 5.82 12.34
CA ILE A 108 -4.46 6.09 13.03
C ILE A 108 -4.61 5.83 14.52
N ASN A 109 -3.68 5.05 15.05
CA ASN A 109 -3.56 4.76 16.48
C ASN A 109 -2.15 5.11 16.97
N ASP A 110 -2.01 5.31 18.29
CA ASP A 110 -0.76 5.62 18.98
C ASP A 110 -0.49 4.64 20.14
N ASN A 111 -0.95 3.39 20.01
CA ASN A 111 -0.58 2.33 20.94
C ASN A 111 0.93 2.05 20.89
N ALA A 112 1.46 1.40 21.90
CA ALA A 112 2.90 1.10 22.00
C ALA A 112 3.47 0.39 20.76
N GLN A 113 2.64 -0.41 20.06
CA GLN A 113 3.03 -1.14 18.84
C GLN A 113 2.93 -0.28 17.57
N ASP A 114 2.11 0.78 17.61
CA ASP A 114 1.90 1.68 16.47
C ASP A 114 2.95 2.81 16.42
N GLY A 115 3.60 3.07 17.56
CA GLY A 115 4.44 4.24 17.78
C GLY A 115 3.63 5.41 18.32
N ARG A 116 4.12 6.04 19.39
CA ARG A 116 3.41 7.12 20.08
C ARG A 116 3.48 8.46 19.35
N ASP A 117 4.55 8.67 18.59
CA ASP A 117 4.71 9.87 17.77
C ASP A 117 3.95 9.71 16.47
N ILE A 118 2.93 10.53 16.29
CA ILE A 118 2.11 10.58 15.07
C ILE A 118 2.39 11.83 14.24
N SER A 119 3.40 12.63 14.60
CA SER A 119 3.73 13.87 13.86
C SER A 119 4.01 13.61 12.37
N TRP A 120 4.44 12.40 12.04
CA TRP A 120 4.69 11.96 10.68
C TRP A 120 3.47 12.05 9.74
N ILE A 121 2.23 12.13 10.27
CA ILE A 121 1.03 12.30 9.42
C ILE A 121 1.06 13.63 8.66
N TRP A 122 1.83 14.62 9.13
CA TRP A 122 2.01 15.90 8.46
C TRP A 122 2.93 15.83 7.23
N ASP A 123 3.75 14.78 7.13
CA ASP A 123 4.61 14.49 5.99
C ASP A 123 3.93 13.57 4.96
N VAL A 124 2.67 13.21 5.18
CA VAL A 124 1.86 12.43 4.24
C VAL A 124 1.18 13.36 3.25
N ASP A 125 1.27 13.02 1.96
CA ASP A 125 0.67 13.79 0.85
C ASP A 125 -0.84 13.50 0.70
N PHE A 126 -1.63 13.75 1.76
CA PHE A 126 -3.09 13.53 1.73
C PHE A 126 -3.79 14.34 0.64
N GLU A 127 -3.22 15.46 0.23
CA GLU A 127 -3.68 16.30 -0.88
C GLU A 127 -3.85 15.52 -2.18
N LEU A 128 -3.04 14.47 -2.37
CA LEU A 128 -3.13 13.61 -3.54
C LEU A 128 -4.37 12.74 -3.56
N MET A 129 -5.03 12.51 -2.41
CA MET A 129 -6.28 11.75 -2.35
C MET A 129 -7.44 12.45 -3.09
N ALA A 130 -7.38 13.76 -3.25
CA ALA A 130 -8.35 14.50 -4.05
C ALA A 130 -8.41 14.07 -5.53
N LYS A 131 -7.40 13.35 -6.01
CA LYS A 131 -7.34 12.79 -7.36
C LYS A 131 -7.99 11.41 -7.48
N SER A 132 -8.29 10.77 -6.35
CA SER A 132 -8.86 9.43 -6.31
C SER A 132 -10.37 9.47 -6.48
N ASN A 133 -10.92 8.40 -7.05
CA ASN A 133 -12.37 8.21 -7.12
C ASN A 133 -12.88 7.70 -5.75
N ILE A 134 -12.99 8.62 -4.78
CA ILE A 134 -13.45 8.33 -3.42
C ILE A 134 -14.92 8.71 -3.30
N LYS A 135 -15.75 7.75 -2.92
CA LYS A 135 -17.17 7.93 -2.64
C LYS A 135 -17.39 8.45 -1.22
N SER A 136 -16.70 7.85 -0.25
CA SER A 136 -16.71 8.28 1.14
C SER A 136 -15.31 8.21 1.74
N LEU A 137 -15.00 9.18 2.60
CA LEU A 137 -13.73 9.25 3.32
C LEU A 137 -14.03 9.34 4.82
N THR A 138 -13.43 8.47 5.61
CA THR A 138 -13.65 8.43 7.05
C THR A 138 -12.35 8.44 7.82
N ALA A 139 -12.21 9.36 8.77
CA ALA A 139 -11.14 9.37 9.76
C ALA A 139 -11.52 8.48 10.96
N GLY A 140 -10.64 7.56 11.36
CA GLY A 140 -10.88 6.61 12.44
C GLY A 140 -9.68 6.40 13.35
N GLY A 141 -9.87 5.56 14.37
CA GLY A 141 -8.83 5.22 15.34
C GLY A 141 -8.79 6.16 16.54
N ILE A 142 -7.82 5.92 17.43
CA ILE A 142 -7.61 6.72 18.65
C ILE A 142 -7.28 8.18 18.26
N ARG A 143 -6.56 8.37 17.16
CA ARG A 143 -6.09 9.68 16.69
C ARG A 143 -6.93 10.24 15.52
N ARG A 144 -8.19 9.85 15.43
CA ARG A 144 -9.13 10.29 14.38
C ARG A 144 -9.25 11.82 14.27
N ASP A 145 -9.18 12.52 15.40
CA ASP A 145 -9.31 13.98 15.41
C ASP A 145 -8.07 14.65 14.78
N ASP A 146 -6.87 14.09 15.02
CA ASP A 146 -5.63 14.54 14.35
C ASP A 146 -5.70 14.27 12.84
N VAL A 147 -6.22 13.11 12.44
CA VAL A 147 -6.46 12.77 11.01
C VAL A 147 -7.45 13.74 10.39
N ALA A 148 -8.56 14.04 11.09
CA ALA A 148 -9.58 14.98 10.62
C ALA A 148 -9.00 16.40 10.43
N VAL A 149 -8.17 16.85 11.36
CA VAL A 149 -7.44 18.12 11.23
C VAL A 149 -6.54 18.08 9.99
N ARG A 150 -5.76 17.00 9.83
CA ARG A 150 -4.86 16.85 8.67
C ARG A 150 -5.62 16.82 7.35
N PHE A 151 -6.80 16.18 7.29
CA PHE A 151 -7.67 16.19 6.09
C PHE A 151 -8.14 17.62 5.74
N LYS A 152 -8.51 18.42 6.74
CA LYS A 152 -8.87 19.83 6.51
C LYS A 152 -7.71 20.63 5.91
N TYR A 153 -6.49 20.42 6.41
CA TYR A 153 -5.30 21.09 5.87
C TYR A 153 -4.90 20.58 4.48
N ALA A 154 -5.32 19.37 4.11
CA ALA A 154 -5.16 18.82 2.76
C ALA A 154 -6.29 19.27 1.79
N ASP A 155 -7.17 20.18 2.22
CA ASP A 155 -8.36 20.63 1.48
C ASP A 155 -9.29 19.47 1.05
N LEU A 156 -9.26 18.37 1.78
CA LEU A 156 -10.22 17.28 1.60
C LEU A 156 -11.54 17.68 2.26
N LYS A 157 -12.62 17.62 1.46
CA LYS A 157 -13.98 17.99 1.89
C LYS A 157 -14.81 16.73 2.04
N ASP A 158 -15.93 16.86 2.74
CA ASP A 158 -16.96 15.81 2.85
C ASP A 158 -16.41 14.48 3.41
N PHE A 159 -15.69 14.56 4.53
CA PHE A 159 -15.26 13.38 5.27
C PHE A 159 -16.01 13.22 6.59
N ASP A 160 -16.16 11.98 7.01
CA ASP A 160 -16.72 11.61 8.30
C ASP A 160 -15.63 11.35 9.34
N VAL A 161 -15.99 11.49 10.62
CA VAL A 161 -15.16 11.09 11.76
C VAL A 161 -15.87 9.98 12.51
N LEU A 162 -15.25 8.80 12.58
CA LEU A 162 -15.83 7.64 13.22
C LEU A 162 -15.89 7.84 14.76
N GLU A 163 -17.08 7.83 15.34
CA GLU A 163 -17.22 7.86 16.79
C GLU A 163 -16.72 6.55 17.41
N ASN A 164 -15.96 6.64 18.51
CA ASN A 164 -15.47 5.48 19.24
C ASN A 164 -16.59 4.88 20.10
N ASN A 165 -17.53 4.20 19.47
CA ASN A 165 -18.57 3.42 20.15
C ASN A 165 -18.29 1.91 20.14
N ILE A 166 -17.05 1.51 19.94
CA ILE A 166 -16.63 0.10 20.12
C ILE A 166 -16.38 -0.10 21.62
N LYS A 167 -17.41 -0.57 22.31
CA LYS A 167 -17.29 -1.14 23.65
C LYS A 167 -16.76 -2.57 23.55
#